data_bcbb239cda57eebf27653573e759cd61
#
_entry.id   bcbb239cda57eebf27653573e759cd61
#
_cell.length_a   1.000
_cell.length_b   1.000
_cell.length_c   1.000
_cell.angle_alpha   90.00
_cell.angle_beta   90.00
_cell.angle_gamma   90.00
#
_symmetry.space_group_name_H-M   'P 1'
#
loop_
_entity.id
_entity.type
_entity.pdbx_description
1 polymer ?
#
loop_
_entity_poly.entity_id
_entity_poly.type
_entity_poly.pdbx_seq_one_letter_code
_entity_poly.pdbx_strand_id
1 'polypeptide(L)'
;WSRGLGDVYKRQIEGEALATLVVNRLRGGLKVAAVKAPGFGDRRKAMLEDIAILTKGTVISEEVGISLDAVTLEMLGSAKRVEITKDETTIVDGVGEKGEIQARCSQIRAQAEETSSDYDREKLQERLAKLAGGVAVIRVGGATEVEVKERKDRVDDAMHATRAAVEEGIVPGGGVALVKSISSLDKLKPANRDQEVGVEIIRRALQAPARNIAENAGAEGSVIVGKLLEAKDDNEGYDAVSGTFTDMIKAGVIDPTKVVRSAMQNAASVAALLITTEAMVADKPEPKEAAPAAPDMGGMGGMGGMGF
;
A
#
# COMPACT_ATOMS: atom_id res chain seq x y z
N TRP A 1 -18.68 9.38 -10.22
CA TRP A 1 -19.18 10.65 -9.68
C TRP A 1 -18.55 10.89 -8.33
N SER A 2 -17.36 11.44 -8.34
CA SER A 2 -16.85 12.07 -7.15
C SER A 2 -17.63 13.39 -7.01
N ARG A 3 -18.78 13.37 -6.38
CA ARG A 3 -19.27 14.58 -5.77
C ARG A 3 -18.33 14.86 -4.62
N GLY A 4 -17.44 15.82 -4.80
CA GLY A 4 -16.80 16.49 -3.71
C GLY A 4 -17.87 17.26 -2.92
N LEU A 5 -18.77 16.51 -2.28
CA LEU A 5 -19.61 17.01 -1.24
C LEU A 5 -18.69 17.25 -0.05
N GLY A 6 -17.96 18.35 -0.17
CA GLY A 6 -17.00 18.74 0.80
C GLY A 6 -17.69 19.12 2.08
N ASP A 7 -17.55 18.30 3.06
CA ASP A 7 -17.41 18.80 4.40
C ASP A 7 -16.01 18.45 4.88
N VAL A 8 -15.23 19.46 5.05
CA VAL A 8 -13.79 19.43 5.32
C VAL A 8 -13.45 18.70 6.62
N TYR A 9 -14.43 18.50 7.48
CA TYR A 9 -14.26 17.84 8.76
C TYR A 9 -15.43 16.90 9.08
N LYS A 10 -15.32 15.62 8.83
CA LYS A 10 -16.15 14.56 9.41
C LYS A 10 -17.49 14.20 8.76
N ARG A 11 -17.90 14.73 7.61
CA ARG A 11 -19.14 14.23 7.01
C ARG A 11 -18.84 13.32 5.84
N GLN A 12 -18.98 12.03 6.09
CA GLN A 12 -19.25 11.04 5.06
C GLN A 12 -20.65 11.34 4.52
N ILE A 13 -21.00 10.84 3.32
CA ILE A 13 -22.41 10.86 2.92
C ILE A 13 -23.14 9.92 3.86
N GLU A 14 -23.79 10.48 4.86
CA GLU A 14 -24.48 9.76 5.94
C GLU A 14 -25.95 10.20 6.02
N GLY A 15 -26.75 9.45 6.75
CA GLY A 15 -28.14 9.80 7.04
C GLY A 15 -29.04 9.81 5.79
N GLU A 16 -29.90 10.83 5.68
CA GLU A 16 -30.95 10.94 4.66
C GLU A 16 -30.41 11.03 3.23
N ALA A 17 -29.27 11.71 3.03
CA ALA A 17 -28.66 11.82 1.71
C ALA A 17 -28.21 10.44 1.17
N LEU A 18 -27.56 9.64 2.00
CA LEU A 18 -27.17 8.28 1.63
C LEU A 18 -28.38 7.40 1.39
N ALA A 19 -29.39 7.45 2.27
CA ALA A 19 -30.64 6.71 2.13
C ALA A 19 -31.34 7.07 0.81
N THR A 20 -31.41 8.34 0.46
CA THR A 20 -31.99 8.82 -0.80
C THR A 20 -31.25 8.28 -2.02
N LEU A 21 -29.92 8.26 -2.00
CA LEU A 21 -29.11 7.70 -3.09
C LEU A 21 -29.31 6.19 -3.23
N VAL A 22 -29.35 5.45 -2.12
CA VAL A 22 -29.59 4.00 -2.11
C VAL A 22 -30.96 3.66 -2.66
N VAL A 23 -32.03 4.36 -2.20
CA VAL A 23 -33.41 4.14 -2.68
C VAL A 23 -33.52 4.41 -4.18
N ASN A 24 -32.92 5.50 -4.69
CA ASN A 24 -32.97 5.82 -6.11
C ASN A 24 -32.17 4.82 -6.96
N ARG A 25 -31.09 4.29 -6.45
CA ARG A 25 -30.33 3.22 -7.09
C ARG A 25 -31.13 1.91 -7.16
N LEU A 26 -31.75 1.50 -6.04
CA LEU A 26 -32.58 0.29 -5.97
C LEU A 26 -33.82 0.36 -6.88
N ARG A 27 -34.41 1.54 -7.00
CA ARG A 27 -35.56 1.77 -7.92
C ARG A 27 -35.13 1.87 -9.38
N GLY A 28 -33.85 1.79 -9.69
CA GLY A 28 -33.33 1.88 -11.06
C GLY A 28 -33.39 3.28 -11.68
N GLY A 29 -33.81 4.31 -10.93
CA GLY A 29 -33.93 5.69 -11.41
C GLY A 29 -32.58 6.38 -11.63
N LEU A 30 -31.54 6.02 -10.85
CA LEU A 30 -30.20 6.60 -10.96
C LEU A 30 -29.13 5.53 -10.84
N LYS A 31 -28.18 5.55 -11.77
CA LYS A 31 -26.92 4.81 -11.64
C LYS A 31 -25.93 5.69 -10.87
N VAL A 32 -25.91 5.57 -9.55
CA VAL A 32 -25.11 6.42 -8.67
C VAL A 32 -24.22 5.58 -7.78
N ALA A 33 -22.99 6.07 -7.54
CA ALA A 33 -22.09 5.59 -6.52
C ALA A 33 -21.52 6.79 -5.77
N ALA A 34 -21.42 6.67 -4.46
CA ALA A 34 -20.80 7.66 -3.60
C ALA A 34 -19.42 7.16 -3.17
N VAL A 35 -18.41 8.00 -3.36
CA VAL A 35 -17.04 7.69 -2.96
C VAL A 35 -16.50 8.79 -2.05
N LYS A 36 -15.63 8.42 -1.12
CA LYS A 36 -14.97 9.36 -0.24
C LYS A 36 -13.95 10.18 -1.05
N ALA A 37 -13.93 11.51 -0.81
CA ALA A 37 -12.93 12.36 -1.43
C ALA A 37 -11.50 11.93 -1.00
N PRO A 38 -10.53 11.90 -1.92
CA PRO A 38 -9.18 11.48 -1.63
C PRO A 38 -8.42 12.50 -0.79
N GLY A 39 -7.57 12.05 0.12
CA GLY A 39 -6.69 12.89 0.93
C GLY A 39 -7.40 13.64 2.05
N PHE A 40 -6.68 14.57 2.68
CA PHE A 40 -7.13 15.39 3.81
C PHE A 40 -6.66 16.84 3.64
N GLY A 41 -7.40 17.81 4.23
CA GLY A 41 -7.04 19.23 4.23
C GLY A 41 -6.82 19.81 2.84
N ASP A 42 -5.82 20.65 2.68
CA ASP A 42 -5.49 21.34 1.41
C ASP A 42 -5.14 20.37 0.29
N ARG A 43 -4.56 19.21 0.64
CA ARG A 43 -4.27 18.15 -0.34
C ARG A 43 -5.56 17.59 -0.95
N ARG A 44 -6.63 17.45 -0.16
CA ARG A 44 -7.94 17.03 -0.68
C ARG A 44 -8.48 18.02 -1.69
N LYS A 45 -8.39 19.32 -1.38
CA LYS A 45 -8.81 20.38 -2.31
C LYS A 45 -8.06 20.30 -3.62
N ALA A 46 -6.74 20.23 -3.54
CA ALA A 46 -5.88 20.14 -4.71
C ALA A 46 -6.17 18.91 -5.58
N MET A 47 -6.46 17.75 -4.97
CA MET A 47 -6.85 16.53 -5.70
C MET A 47 -8.24 16.65 -6.32
N LEU A 48 -9.19 17.29 -5.66
CA LEU A 48 -10.51 17.57 -6.23
C LEU A 48 -10.44 18.55 -7.40
N GLU A 49 -9.59 19.58 -7.33
CA GLU A 49 -9.30 20.47 -8.45
C GLU A 49 -8.69 19.72 -9.64
N ASP A 50 -7.75 18.81 -9.39
CA ASP A 50 -7.16 17.98 -10.43
C ASP A 50 -8.22 17.12 -11.15
N ILE A 51 -9.17 16.55 -10.38
CA ILE A 51 -10.32 15.80 -10.93
C ILE A 51 -11.25 16.73 -11.71
N ALA A 52 -11.53 17.92 -11.20
CA ALA A 52 -12.37 18.89 -11.88
C ALA A 52 -11.80 19.30 -13.24
N ILE A 53 -10.51 19.62 -13.29
CA ILE A 53 -9.81 19.98 -14.53
C ILE A 53 -9.83 18.78 -15.51
N LEU A 54 -9.56 17.57 -15.03
CA LEU A 54 -9.57 16.37 -15.87
C LEU A 54 -10.94 16.09 -16.48
N THR A 55 -12.01 16.38 -15.76
CA THR A 55 -13.39 16.04 -16.15
C THR A 55 -14.19 17.23 -16.69
N LYS A 56 -13.59 18.42 -16.74
CA LYS A 56 -14.26 19.70 -17.03
C LYS A 56 -15.43 19.98 -16.07
N GLY A 57 -15.25 19.62 -14.81
CA GLY A 57 -16.20 19.92 -13.73
C GLY A 57 -15.76 21.08 -12.87
N THR A 58 -16.56 21.41 -11.87
CA THR A 58 -16.27 22.44 -10.89
C THR A 58 -16.25 21.84 -9.49
N VAL A 59 -15.27 22.19 -8.67
CA VAL A 59 -15.24 21.80 -7.25
C VAL A 59 -16.29 22.63 -6.51
N ILE A 60 -17.23 21.94 -5.89
CA ILE A 60 -18.27 22.57 -5.08
C ILE A 60 -17.78 22.62 -3.64
N SER A 61 -17.55 23.81 -3.13
CA SER A 61 -17.08 24.06 -1.77
C SER A 61 -17.59 25.40 -1.28
N GLU A 62 -18.01 25.46 -0.03
CA GLU A 62 -18.40 26.71 0.64
C GLU A 62 -17.25 27.72 0.69
N GLU A 63 -16.01 27.26 0.75
CA GLU A 63 -14.82 28.10 0.74
C GLU A 63 -14.61 28.83 -0.61
N VAL A 64 -15.10 28.24 -1.70
CA VAL A 64 -15.11 28.86 -3.04
C VAL A 64 -16.39 29.71 -3.23
N GLY A 65 -17.26 29.76 -2.23
CA GLY A 65 -18.50 30.53 -2.27
C GLY A 65 -19.64 29.83 -3.05
N ILE A 66 -19.50 28.56 -3.37
CA ILE A 66 -20.54 27.80 -4.09
C ILE A 66 -21.27 26.91 -3.09
N SER A 67 -22.54 27.24 -2.83
CA SER A 67 -23.44 26.40 -2.02
C SER A 67 -23.98 25.23 -2.83
N LEU A 68 -24.38 24.15 -2.17
CA LEU A 68 -24.98 22.98 -2.83
C LEU A 68 -26.28 23.30 -3.58
N ASP A 69 -27.02 24.28 -3.10
CA ASP A 69 -28.28 24.71 -3.72
C ASP A 69 -28.08 25.43 -5.07
N ALA A 70 -26.89 25.97 -5.30
CA ALA A 70 -26.52 26.67 -6.54
C ALA A 70 -25.91 25.75 -7.60
N VAL A 71 -25.82 24.44 -7.35
CA VAL A 71 -25.18 23.47 -8.28
C VAL A 71 -26.07 23.23 -9.48
N THR A 72 -25.51 23.47 -10.67
CA THR A 72 -26.14 23.18 -11.96
C THR A 72 -25.53 21.95 -12.62
N LEU A 73 -26.23 21.37 -13.61
CA LEU A 73 -25.72 20.24 -14.37
C LEU A 73 -24.42 20.56 -15.15
N GLU A 74 -24.23 21.82 -15.54
CA GLU A 74 -23.05 22.30 -16.25
C GLU A 74 -21.77 22.26 -15.40
N MET A 75 -21.92 22.32 -14.06
CA MET A 75 -20.81 22.20 -13.12
C MET A 75 -20.35 20.75 -12.92
N LEU A 76 -21.10 19.78 -13.41
CA LEU A 76 -20.76 18.37 -13.28
C LEU A 76 -19.74 17.97 -14.36
N GLY A 77 -18.63 17.40 -13.92
CA GLY A 77 -17.63 16.83 -14.84
C GLY A 77 -18.13 15.57 -15.53
N SER A 78 -17.48 15.23 -16.65
CA SER A 78 -17.77 14.04 -17.44
C SER A 78 -16.51 13.24 -17.74
N ALA A 79 -16.67 11.94 -17.90
CA ALA A 79 -15.60 11.04 -18.32
C ALA A 79 -16.19 9.89 -19.14
N LYS A 80 -15.39 9.29 -20.02
CA LYS A 80 -15.81 8.15 -20.84
C LYS A 80 -16.13 6.94 -19.97
N ARG A 81 -15.34 6.72 -18.93
CA ARG A 81 -15.51 5.61 -18.00
C ARG A 81 -15.03 5.97 -16.61
N VAL A 82 -15.78 5.52 -15.60
CA VAL A 82 -15.38 5.58 -14.20
C VAL A 82 -15.51 4.17 -13.62
N GLU A 83 -14.41 3.63 -13.16
CA GLU A 83 -14.34 2.34 -12.45
C GLU A 83 -14.21 2.61 -10.94
N ILE A 84 -15.13 2.06 -10.16
CA ILE A 84 -15.16 2.25 -8.71
C ILE A 84 -15.11 0.87 -8.06
N THR A 85 -14.08 0.65 -7.28
CA THR A 85 -13.91 -0.51 -6.42
C THR A 85 -14.09 -0.11 -4.96
N LYS A 86 -13.88 -1.04 -4.03
CA LYS A 86 -13.93 -0.77 -2.60
C LYS A 86 -12.85 0.24 -2.17
N ASP A 87 -11.67 0.16 -2.77
CA ASP A 87 -10.48 0.88 -2.33
C ASP A 87 -10.03 1.97 -3.31
N GLU A 88 -10.47 1.89 -4.58
CA GLU A 88 -9.98 2.76 -5.65
C GLU A 88 -11.11 3.29 -6.53
N THR A 89 -10.91 4.49 -7.04
CA THR A 89 -11.74 5.10 -8.09
C THR A 89 -10.86 5.56 -9.23
N THR A 90 -11.05 4.97 -10.40
CA THR A 90 -10.29 5.29 -11.62
C THR A 90 -11.18 6.01 -12.62
N ILE A 91 -10.76 7.21 -13.02
CA ILE A 91 -11.44 8.03 -14.05
C ILE A 91 -10.62 7.93 -15.35
N VAL A 92 -11.25 7.45 -16.40
CA VAL A 92 -10.59 7.24 -17.70
C VAL A 92 -11.20 8.15 -18.75
N ASP A 93 -10.36 8.84 -19.51
CA ASP A 93 -10.75 9.75 -20.59
C ASP A 93 -11.77 10.81 -20.12
N GLY A 94 -11.36 11.66 -19.19
CA GLY A 94 -12.11 12.86 -18.83
C GLY A 94 -12.21 13.84 -20.02
N VAL A 95 -13.27 14.63 -20.07
CA VAL A 95 -13.53 15.59 -21.17
C VAL A 95 -12.82 16.94 -20.97
N GLY A 96 -11.89 17.03 -20.00
CA GLY A 96 -11.11 18.23 -19.73
C GLY A 96 -10.27 18.69 -20.94
N GLU A 97 -10.04 19.98 -21.05
CA GLU A 97 -9.26 20.56 -22.13
C GLU A 97 -7.77 20.25 -21.95
N LYS A 98 -7.13 19.74 -22.98
CA LYS A 98 -5.69 19.35 -22.93
C LYS A 98 -4.80 20.50 -22.48
N GLY A 99 -5.12 21.74 -22.89
CA GLY A 99 -4.35 22.93 -22.51
C GLY A 99 -4.43 23.21 -20.99
N GLU A 100 -5.59 23.08 -20.40
CA GLU A 100 -5.80 23.26 -18.95
C GLU A 100 -5.12 22.16 -18.15
N ILE A 101 -5.23 20.90 -18.59
CA ILE A 101 -4.53 19.77 -17.99
C ILE A 101 -3.01 19.99 -18.04
N GLN A 102 -2.48 20.45 -19.17
CA GLN A 102 -1.05 20.73 -19.32
C GLN A 102 -0.59 21.90 -18.43
N ALA A 103 -1.37 22.96 -18.35
CA ALA A 103 -1.10 24.09 -17.45
C ALA A 103 -1.08 23.63 -15.98
N ARG A 104 -2.02 22.78 -15.58
CA ARG A 104 -2.05 22.20 -14.24
C ARG A 104 -0.83 21.32 -13.97
N CYS A 105 -0.43 20.48 -14.91
CA CYS A 105 0.78 19.67 -14.81
C CYS A 105 2.03 20.54 -14.62
N SER A 106 2.15 21.65 -15.34
CA SER A 106 3.26 22.59 -15.20
C SER A 106 3.26 23.27 -13.83
N GLN A 107 2.11 23.66 -13.33
CA GLN A 107 1.95 24.22 -11.98
C GLN A 107 2.39 23.23 -10.89
N ILE A 108 1.95 21.95 -10.96
CA ILE A 108 2.32 20.93 -9.99
C ILE A 108 3.84 20.67 -10.06
N ARG A 109 4.45 20.68 -11.26
CA ARG A 109 5.89 20.49 -11.42
C ARG A 109 6.68 21.62 -10.76
N ALA A 110 6.28 22.88 -10.97
CA ALA A 110 6.91 24.01 -10.31
C ALA A 110 6.81 23.89 -8.77
N GLN A 111 5.66 23.54 -8.24
CA GLN A 111 5.49 23.30 -6.81
C GLN A 111 6.38 22.17 -6.28
N ALA A 112 6.60 21.10 -7.06
CA ALA A 112 7.47 20.01 -6.67
C ALA A 112 8.96 20.40 -6.67
N GLU A 113 9.36 21.38 -7.49
CA GLU A 113 10.71 21.95 -7.52
C GLU A 113 10.96 22.94 -6.36
N GLU A 114 9.94 23.69 -5.98
CA GLU A 114 10.02 24.72 -4.92
C GLU A 114 9.96 24.13 -3.50
N THR A 115 9.33 22.98 -3.31
CA THR A 115 9.18 22.40 -1.96
C THR A 115 10.48 21.89 -1.39
N SER A 116 10.74 22.21 -0.13
CA SER A 116 11.86 21.67 0.65
C SER A 116 11.55 20.32 1.33
N SER A 117 10.29 19.91 1.34
CA SER A 117 9.82 18.66 1.96
C SER A 117 9.87 17.52 0.95
N ASP A 118 10.68 16.51 1.20
CA ASP A 118 10.75 15.31 0.35
C ASP A 118 9.41 14.57 0.28
N TYR A 119 8.66 14.55 1.38
CA TYR A 119 7.32 13.96 1.42
C TYR A 119 6.33 14.72 0.53
N ASP A 120 6.34 16.06 0.57
CA ASP A 120 5.44 16.85 -0.28
C ASP A 120 5.83 16.76 -1.74
N ARG A 121 7.13 16.71 -2.04
CA ARG A 121 7.65 16.47 -3.39
C ARG A 121 7.16 15.14 -3.94
N GLU A 122 7.23 14.07 -3.17
CA GLU A 122 6.71 12.75 -3.56
C GLU A 122 5.21 12.81 -3.87
N LYS A 123 4.42 13.47 -3.04
CA LYS A 123 2.96 13.60 -3.24
C LYS A 123 2.59 14.47 -4.44
N LEU A 124 3.37 15.49 -4.73
CA LEU A 124 3.20 16.30 -5.93
C LEU A 124 3.56 15.50 -7.19
N GLN A 125 4.62 14.69 -7.14
CA GLN A 125 4.99 13.79 -8.24
C GLN A 125 3.92 12.72 -8.50
N GLU A 126 3.31 12.14 -7.45
CA GLU A 126 2.18 11.22 -7.62
C GLU A 126 0.99 11.88 -8.34
N ARG A 127 0.64 13.11 -7.96
CA ARG A 127 -0.44 13.86 -8.62
C ARG A 127 -0.10 14.15 -10.08
N LEU A 128 1.11 14.59 -10.34
CA LEU A 128 1.60 14.84 -11.70
C LEU A 128 1.53 13.58 -12.58
N ALA A 129 1.96 12.44 -12.05
CA ALA A 129 1.91 11.16 -12.76
C ALA A 129 0.47 10.75 -13.13
N LYS A 130 -0.50 10.97 -12.23
CA LYS A 130 -1.91 10.67 -12.47
C LYS A 130 -2.54 11.55 -13.55
N LEU A 131 -2.14 12.83 -13.61
CA LEU A 131 -2.66 13.78 -14.60
C LEU A 131 -1.98 13.65 -15.97
N ALA A 132 -0.66 13.53 -15.98
CA ALA A 132 0.14 13.57 -17.22
C ALA A 132 0.32 12.19 -17.87
N GLY A 133 0.41 11.14 -17.07
CA GLY A 133 0.79 9.79 -17.54
C GLY A 133 -0.37 8.87 -17.90
N GLY A 134 -1.60 9.24 -17.52
CA GLY A 134 -2.73 8.35 -17.64
C GLY A 134 -2.69 7.19 -16.62
N VAL A 135 -3.56 6.21 -16.80
CA VAL A 135 -3.68 5.02 -15.94
C VAL A 135 -3.40 3.77 -16.74
N ALA A 136 -2.36 3.03 -16.35
CA ALA A 136 -2.12 1.68 -16.87
C ALA A 136 -2.96 0.68 -16.07
N VAL A 137 -3.73 -0.15 -16.76
CA VAL A 137 -4.56 -1.20 -16.14
C VAL A 137 -3.97 -2.56 -16.47
N ILE A 138 -3.44 -3.24 -15.45
CA ILE A 138 -2.97 -4.62 -15.57
C ILE A 138 -4.13 -5.55 -15.18
N ARG A 139 -4.64 -6.30 -16.14
CA ARG A 139 -5.71 -7.27 -15.89
C ARG A 139 -5.12 -8.63 -15.53
N VAL A 140 -5.48 -9.13 -14.37
CA VAL A 140 -5.02 -10.44 -13.85
C VAL A 140 -6.16 -11.43 -13.94
N GLY A 141 -5.86 -12.64 -14.41
CA GLY A 141 -6.81 -13.75 -14.50
C GLY A 141 -6.27 -15.02 -13.84
N GLY A 142 -7.14 -15.98 -13.56
CA GLY A 142 -6.80 -17.29 -13.00
C GLY A 142 -8.00 -18.22 -13.09
N ALA A 143 -7.79 -19.49 -12.79
CA ALA A 143 -8.84 -20.52 -12.83
C ALA A 143 -9.79 -20.44 -11.62
N THR A 144 -9.32 -19.91 -10.50
CA THR A 144 -10.09 -19.76 -9.27
C THR A 144 -9.95 -18.35 -8.70
N GLU A 145 -10.89 -17.92 -7.88
CA GLU A 145 -10.85 -16.62 -7.21
C GLU A 145 -9.62 -16.47 -6.29
N VAL A 146 -9.22 -17.53 -5.62
CA VAL A 146 -8.03 -17.57 -4.78
C VAL A 146 -6.77 -17.33 -5.60
N GLU A 147 -6.63 -18.00 -6.75
CA GLU A 147 -5.52 -17.82 -7.68
C GLU A 147 -5.46 -16.41 -8.24
N VAL A 148 -6.61 -15.83 -8.62
CA VAL A 148 -6.68 -14.44 -9.11
C VAL A 148 -6.22 -13.47 -8.03
N LYS A 149 -6.66 -13.67 -6.80
CA LYS A 149 -6.28 -12.83 -5.66
C LYS A 149 -4.77 -12.92 -5.39
N GLU A 150 -4.23 -14.13 -5.30
CA GLU A 150 -2.79 -14.34 -5.07
C GLU A 150 -1.95 -13.71 -6.18
N ARG A 151 -2.36 -13.88 -7.44
CA ARG A 151 -1.66 -13.29 -8.59
C ARG A 151 -1.77 -11.76 -8.60
N LYS A 152 -2.92 -11.21 -8.21
CA LYS A 152 -3.09 -9.76 -8.04
C LYS A 152 -2.14 -9.22 -6.96
N ASP A 153 -2.12 -9.85 -5.79
CA ASP A 153 -1.27 -9.43 -4.67
C ASP A 153 0.22 -9.47 -5.07
N ARG A 154 0.63 -10.47 -5.84
CA ARG A 154 2.00 -10.58 -6.38
C ARG A 154 2.34 -9.47 -7.39
N VAL A 155 1.41 -9.08 -8.24
CA VAL A 155 1.58 -7.95 -9.18
C VAL A 155 1.66 -6.62 -8.44
N ASP A 156 0.81 -6.42 -7.44
CA ASP A 156 0.83 -5.23 -6.59
C ASP A 156 2.17 -5.10 -5.84
N ASP A 157 2.67 -6.20 -5.29
CA ASP A 157 3.97 -6.24 -4.62
C ASP A 157 5.13 -5.92 -5.58
N ALA A 158 5.14 -6.52 -6.75
CA ALA A 158 6.14 -6.23 -7.79
C ALA A 158 6.11 -4.76 -8.25
N MET A 159 4.92 -4.15 -8.33
CA MET A 159 4.77 -2.75 -8.68
C MET A 159 5.37 -1.84 -7.59
N HIS A 160 5.07 -2.11 -6.33
CA HIS A 160 5.61 -1.34 -5.20
C HIS A 160 7.12 -1.51 -5.07
N ALA A 161 7.64 -2.73 -5.23
CA ALA A 161 9.06 -3.02 -5.23
C ALA A 161 9.80 -2.29 -6.37
N THR A 162 9.21 -2.30 -7.58
CA THR A 162 9.78 -1.59 -8.74
C THR A 162 9.83 -0.08 -8.50
N ARG A 163 8.77 0.51 -7.94
CA ARG A 163 8.75 1.95 -7.60
C ARG A 163 9.83 2.29 -6.58
N ALA A 164 9.95 1.51 -5.52
CA ALA A 164 10.97 1.69 -4.50
C ALA A 164 12.40 1.56 -5.07
N ALA A 165 12.60 0.64 -6.02
CA ALA A 165 13.87 0.46 -6.72
C ALA A 165 14.22 1.64 -7.63
N VAL A 166 13.23 2.25 -8.29
CA VAL A 166 13.45 3.48 -9.09
C VAL A 166 13.85 4.66 -8.21
N GLU A 167 13.33 4.75 -7.00
CA GLU A 167 13.60 5.87 -6.09
C GLU A 167 14.99 5.82 -5.44
N GLU A 168 15.43 4.67 -4.95
CA GLU A 168 16.70 4.54 -4.17
C GLU A 168 17.66 3.47 -4.73
N GLY A 169 17.36 2.91 -5.88
CA GLY A 169 18.18 1.85 -6.48
C GLY A 169 17.94 0.47 -5.87
N ILE A 170 18.83 -0.45 -6.20
CA ILE A 170 18.77 -1.86 -5.82
C ILE A 170 20.03 -2.29 -5.06
N VAL A 171 19.89 -3.33 -4.27
CA VAL A 171 20.97 -4.01 -3.54
C VAL A 171 20.87 -5.51 -3.77
N PRO A 172 21.95 -6.30 -3.49
CA PRO A 172 21.88 -7.76 -3.50
C PRO A 172 20.78 -8.25 -2.55
N GLY A 173 19.90 -9.12 -3.06
CA GLY A 173 18.79 -9.72 -2.30
C GLY A 173 19.23 -10.88 -1.41
N GLY A 174 18.25 -11.61 -0.90
CA GLY A 174 18.52 -12.77 -0.05
C GLY A 174 19.14 -12.44 1.32
N GLY A 175 18.96 -11.21 1.80
CA GLY A 175 19.54 -10.73 3.05
C GLY A 175 21.04 -10.40 2.96
N VAL A 176 21.67 -10.50 1.79
CA VAL A 176 23.10 -10.26 1.58
C VAL A 176 23.49 -8.83 1.93
N ALA A 177 22.72 -7.83 1.45
CA ALA A 177 22.99 -6.42 1.72
C ALA A 177 23.05 -6.10 3.22
N LEU A 178 22.21 -6.74 4.03
CA LEU A 178 22.23 -6.57 5.49
C LEU A 178 23.48 -7.21 6.12
N VAL A 179 23.86 -8.41 5.71
CA VAL A 179 25.09 -9.08 6.17
C VAL A 179 26.33 -8.24 5.83
N LYS A 180 26.42 -7.75 4.59
CA LYS A 180 27.54 -6.91 4.15
C LYS A 180 27.61 -5.56 4.85
N SER A 181 26.46 -4.99 5.26
CA SER A 181 26.42 -3.75 6.02
C SER A 181 27.00 -3.86 7.45
N ILE A 182 27.20 -5.08 7.95
CA ILE A 182 27.79 -5.32 9.29
C ILE A 182 29.16 -4.65 9.43
N SER A 183 29.97 -4.65 8.39
CA SER A 183 31.30 -3.99 8.38
C SER A 183 31.24 -2.48 8.69
N SER A 184 30.10 -1.82 8.44
CA SER A 184 29.91 -0.40 8.78
C SER A 184 29.82 -0.17 10.29
N LEU A 185 29.38 -1.18 11.05
CA LEU A 185 29.29 -1.11 12.52
C LEU A 185 30.66 -1.00 13.18
N ASP A 186 31.72 -1.50 12.54
CA ASP A 186 33.09 -1.46 13.07
C ASP A 186 33.67 -0.02 13.12
N LYS A 187 33.05 0.90 12.38
CA LYS A 187 33.40 2.32 12.36
C LYS A 187 32.76 3.11 13.50
N LEU A 188 31.77 2.53 14.18
CA LEU A 188 31.11 3.17 15.29
C LEU A 188 32.02 3.22 16.52
N LYS A 189 31.95 4.31 17.27
CA LYS A 189 32.69 4.49 18.52
C LYS A 189 31.67 4.65 19.65
N PRO A 190 31.21 3.54 20.27
CA PRO A 190 30.32 3.59 21.42
C PRO A 190 30.93 4.40 22.56
N ALA A 191 30.14 5.24 23.21
CA ALA A 191 30.60 6.05 24.33
C ALA A 191 30.73 5.25 25.68
N ASN A 192 30.02 4.13 25.75
CA ASN A 192 29.99 3.26 26.93
C ASN A 192 29.62 1.82 26.52
N ARG A 193 29.70 0.93 27.52
CA ARG A 193 29.44 -0.50 27.33
C ARG A 193 28.02 -0.83 26.90
N ASP A 194 27.02 -0.07 27.34
CA ASP A 194 25.62 -0.32 27.00
C ASP A 194 25.38 -0.04 25.52
N GLN A 195 25.98 1.03 24.98
CA GLN A 195 25.94 1.31 23.55
C GLN A 195 26.69 0.23 22.75
N GLU A 196 27.79 -0.29 23.26
CA GLU A 196 28.53 -1.39 22.63
C GLU A 196 27.63 -2.66 22.52
N VAL A 197 26.91 -2.99 23.60
CA VAL A 197 25.94 -4.09 23.60
C VAL A 197 24.83 -3.84 22.59
N GLY A 198 24.33 -2.61 22.47
CA GLY A 198 23.34 -2.23 21.44
C GLY A 198 23.84 -2.46 20.03
N VAL A 199 25.08 -2.10 19.72
CA VAL A 199 25.72 -2.36 18.42
C VAL A 199 25.81 -3.87 18.16
N GLU A 200 26.16 -4.67 19.18
CA GLU A 200 26.27 -6.12 19.04
C GLU A 200 24.89 -6.79 18.80
N ILE A 201 23.82 -6.27 19.42
CA ILE A 201 22.44 -6.71 19.12
C ILE A 201 22.12 -6.49 17.65
N ILE A 202 22.41 -5.30 17.11
CA ILE A 202 22.18 -5.00 15.70
C ILE A 202 23.04 -5.90 14.81
N ARG A 203 24.31 -6.12 15.13
CA ARG A 203 25.22 -7.02 14.39
C ARG A 203 24.62 -8.42 14.25
N ARG A 204 24.03 -8.97 15.29
CA ARG A 204 23.35 -10.28 15.26
C ARG A 204 22.06 -10.22 14.46
N ALA A 205 21.24 -9.17 14.63
CA ALA A 205 19.98 -9.02 13.95
C ALA A 205 20.14 -8.95 12.42
N LEU A 206 21.18 -8.26 11.92
CA LEU A 206 21.46 -8.14 10.49
C LEU A 206 21.75 -9.48 9.78
N GLN A 207 22.13 -10.50 10.54
CA GLN A 207 22.37 -11.85 9.99
C GLN A 207 21.07 -12.67 9.86
N ALA A 208 20.03 -12.33 10.60
CA ALA A 208 18.83 -13.15 10.71
C ALA A 208 18.10 -13.37 9.37
N PRO A 209 17.90 -12.36 8.50
CA PRO A 209 17.21 -12.58 7.24
C PRO A 209 17.91 -13.61 6.33
N ALA A 210 19.22 -13.48 6.12
CA ALA A 210 19.98 -14.43 5.30
C ALA A 210 20.00 -15.82 5.92
N ARG A 211 20.13 -15.92 7.24
CA ARG A 211 20.08 -17.18 7.97
C ARG A 211 18.75 -17.88 7.78
N ASN A 212 17.64 -17.20 8.01
CA ASN A 212 16.31 -17.77 7.91
C ASN A 212 15.98 -18.21 6.46
N ILE A 213 16.43 -17.45 5.45
CA ILE A 213 16.26 -17.84 4.05
C ILE A 213 17.00 -19.16 3.79
N ALA A 214 18.24 -19.29 4.24
CA ALA A 214 19.02 -20.51 4.07
C ALA A 214 18.40 -21.71 4.81
N GLU A 215 17.97 -21.51 6.06
CA GLU A 215 17.32 -22.56 6.86
C GLU A 215 15.98 -23.01 6.25
N ASN A 216 15.16 -22.08 5.75
CA ASN A 216 13.92 -22.41 5.04
C ASN A 216 14.17 -23.19 3.73
N ALA A 217 15.34 -23.03 3.13
CA ALA A 217 15.77 -23.80 1.97
C ALA A 217 16.44 -25.14 2.34
N GLY A 218 16.50 -25.50 3.63
CA GLY A 218 17.09 -26.72 4.12
C GLY A 218 18.64 -26.70 4.26
N ALA A 219 19.25 -25.52 4.15
CA ALA A 219 20.69 -25.32 4.35
C ALA A 219 21.01 -24.91 5.80
N GLU A 220 22.27 -25.13 6.23
CA GLU A 220 22.72 -24.67 7.54
C GLU A 220 22.98 -23.17 7.54
N GLY A 221 22.05 -22.39 8.10
CA GLY A 221 22.06 -20.93 8.05
C GLY A 221 23.32 -20.30 8.64
N SER A 222 23.88 -20.90 9.70
CA SER A 222 25.11 -20.40 10.34
C SER A 222 26.32 -20.53 9.42
N VAL A 223 26.42 -21.63 8.66
CA VAL A 223 27.49 -21.85 7.69
C VAL A 223 27.39 -20.89 6.53
N ILE A 224 26.16 -20.68 6.02
CA ILE A 224 25.90 -19.74 4.91
C ILE A 224 26.30 -18.31 5.33
N VAL A 225 25.83 -17.83 6.49
CA VAL A 225 26.18 -16.50 7.01
C VAL A 225 27.68 -16.36 7.22
N GLY A 226 28.34 -17.37 7.76
CA GLY A 226 29.82 -17.37 7.93
C GLY A 226 30.53 -17.14 6.60
N LYS A 227 30.16 -17.86 5.54
CA LYS A 227 30.72 -17.68 4.21
C LYS A 227 30.45 -16.30 3.62
N LEU A 228 29.23 -15.77 3.82
CA LEU A 228 28.89 -14.40 3.37
C LEU A 228 29.73 -13.33 4.03
N LEU A 229 30.08 -13.51 5.31
CA LEU A 229 30.95 -12.58 6.04
C LEU A 229 32.40 -12.62 5.54
N GLU A 230 32.88 -13.80 5.11
CA GLU A 230 34.22 -13.99 4.56
C GLU A 230 34.34 -13.58 3.08
N ALA A 231 33.24 -13.56 2.34
CA ALA A 231 33.21 -13.22 0.93
C ALA A 231 33.65 -11.77 0.70
N LYS A 232 34.56 -11.56 -0.27
CA LYS A 232 35.14 -10.25 -0.58
C LYS A 232 34.25 -9.42 -1.54
N ASP A 233 33.45 -10.09 -2.33
CA ASP A 233 32.51 -9.44 -3.23
C ASP A 233 31.21 -9.12 -2.49
N ASP A 234 30.82 -7.87 -2.52
CA ASP A 234 29.59 -7.39 -1.88
C ASP A 234 28.32 -7.94 -2.55
N ASN A 235 28.42 -8.38 -3.80
CA ASN A 235 27.31 -8.98 -4.53
C ASN A 235 27.22 -10.51 -4.37
N GLU A 236 28.22 -11.15 -3.78
CA GLU A 236 28.23 -12.60 -3.59
C GLU A 236 27.21 -12.98 -2.50
N GLY A 237 26.26 -13.83 -2.87
CA GLY A 237 25.18 -14.31 -2.01
C GLY A 237 24.87 -15.79 -2.21
N TYR A 238 24.04 -16.33 -1.34
CA TYR A 238 23.52 -17.68 -1.44
C TYR A 238 22.17 -17.66 -2.15
N ASP A 239 22.12 -18.26 -3.33
CA ASP A 239 20.87 -18.50 -4.05
C ASP A 239 20.20 -19.77 -3.52
N ALA A 240 19.10 -19.58 -2.80
CA ALA A 240 18.34 -20.67 -2.17
C ALA A 240 17.68 -21.62 -3.17
N VAL A 241 17.48 -21.19 -4.43
CA VAL A 241 16.88 -22.03 -5.48
C VAL A 241 17.90 -23.00 -6.05
N SER A 242 19.09 -22.52 -6.38
CA SER A 242 20.16 -23.36 -6.92
C SER A 242 21.01 -24.03 -5.85
N GLY A 243 20.94 -23.60 -4.60
CA GLY A 243 21.77 -24.08 -3.49
C GLY A 243 23.25 -23.70 -3.61
N THR A 244 23.57 -22.64 -4.38
CA THR A 244 24.95 -22.26 -4.69
C THR A 244 25.22 -20.79 -4.33
N PHE A 245 26.51 -20.45 -4.15
CA PHE A 245 26.96 -19.06 -4.03
C PHE A 245 27.14 -18.46 -5.42
N THR A 246 26.58 -17.27 -5.64
CA THR A 246 26.62 -16.58 -6.93
C THR A 246 26.56 -15.09 -6.74
N ASP A 247 26.86 -14.33 -7.80
CA ASP A 247 26.59 -12.89 -7.87
C ASP A 247 25.07 -12.66 -7.94
N MET A 248 24.49 -12.17 -6.85
CA MET A 248 23.04 -12.00 -6.69
C MET A 248 22.45 -11.02 -7.69
N ILE A 249 23.21 -9.96 -8.04
CA ILE A 249 22.75 -8.98 -9.03
C ILE A 249 22.65 -9.62 -10.41
N LYS A 250 23.65 -10.39 -10.83
CA LYS A 250 23.63 -11.10 -12.12
C LYS A 250 22.60 -12.22 -12.15
N ALA A 251 22.36 -12.87 -11.01
CA ALA A 251 21.33 -13.89 -10.88
C ALA A 251 19.90 -13.32 -10.87
N GLY A 252 19.74 -11.99 -10.78
CA GLY A 252 18.44 -11.32 -10.68
C GLY A 252 17.79 -11.41 -9.31
N VAL A 253 18.54 -11.79 -8.28
CA VAL A 253 18.08 -11.82 -6.89
C VAL A 253 18.44 -10.48 -6.25
N ILE A 254 17.52 -9.55 -6.36
CA ILE A 254 17.72 -8.14 -6.00
C ILE A 254 16.60 -7.67 -5.07
N ASP A 255 16.93 -6.75 -4.18
CA ASP A 255 15.99 -6.06 -3.30
C ASP A 255 16.03 -4.54 -3.53
N PRO A 256 14.90 -3.83 -3.43
CA PRO A 256 14.89 -2.36 -3.42
C PRO A 256 15.59 -1.82 -2.17
N THR A 257 16.55 -0.93 -2.35
CA THR A 257 17.31 -0.32 -1.22
C THR A 257 16.38 0.34 -0.21
N LYS A 258 15.37 1.09 -0.69
CA LYS A 258 14.38 1.76 0.17
C LYS A 258 13.65 0.79 1.10
N VAL A 259 13.26 -0.38 0.59
CA VAL A 259 12.55 -1.40 1.38
C VAL A 259 13.45 -1.96 2.48
N VAL A 260 14.67 -2.37 2.13
CA VAL A 260 15.64 -2.93 3.09
C VAL A 260 15.98 -1.91 4.18
N ARG A 261 16.29 -0.68 3.79
CA ARG A 261 16.61 0.42 4.71
C ARG A 261 15.45 0.74 5.65
N SER A 262 14.23 0.90 5.09
CA SER A 262 13.04 1.23 5.88
C SER A 262 12.65 0.10 6.84
N ALA A 263 12.76 -1.15 6.41
CA ALA A 263 12.49 -2.31 7.27
C ALA A 263 13.44 -2.32 8.48
N MET A 264 14.73 -2.09 8.25
CA MET A 264 15.71 -2.03 9.34
C MET A 264 15.44 -0.87 10.30
N GLN A 265 15.17 0.34 9.78
CA GLN A 265 14.86 1.51 10.61
C GLN A 265 13.61 1.29 11.46
N ASN A 266 12.55 0.78 10.87
CA ASN A 266 11.29 0.53 11.57
C ASN A 266 11.45 -0.56 12.63
N ALA A 267 12.16 -1.65 12.31
CA ALA A 267 12.45 -2.72 13.27
C ALA A 267 13.26 -2.19 14.46
N ALA A 268 14.30 -1.40 14.22
CA ALA A 268 15.12 -0.80 15.27
C ALA A 268 14.31 0.17 16.14
N SER A 269 13.44 0.99 15.52
CA SER A 269 12.58 1.93 16.24
C SER A 269 11.60 1.21 17.17
N VAL A 270 10.92 0.18 16.68
CA VAL A 270 9.97 -0.61 17.49
C VAL A 270 10.70 -1.38 18.59
N ALA A 271 11.84 -2.01 18.28
CA ALA A 271 12.65 -2.70 19.28
C ALA A 271 13.12 -1.76 20.39
N ALA A 272 13.59 -0.55 20.04
CA ALA A 272 14.00 0.45 21.02
C ALA A 272 12.85 0.86 21.96
N LEU A 273 11.65 1.01 21.43
CA LEU A 273 10.47 1.28 22.25
C LEU A 273 10.15 0.11 23.18
N LEU A 274 10.18 -1.13 22.67
CA LEU A 274 9.88 -2.32 23.47
C LEU A 274 10.84 -2.52 24.63
N ILE A 275 12.14 -2.34 24.43
CA ILE A 275 13.14 -2.53 25.49
C ILE A 275 13.09 -1.42 26.56
N THR A 276 12.43 -0.29 26.30
CA THR A 276 12.24 0.79 27.28
C THR A 276 10.93 0.66 28.08
N THR A 277 10.07 -0.31 27.76
CA THR A 277 8.80 -0.53 28.45
C THR A 277 8.97 -1.53 29.59
N GLU A 278 8.33 -1.27 30.73
CA GLU A 278 8.30 -2.19 31.88
C GLU A 278 7.07 -3.11 31.86
N ALA A 279 6.00 -2.68 31.20
CA ALA A 279 4.75 -3.44 31.11
C ALA A 279 4.06 -3.24 29.76
N MET A 280 3.40 -4.28 29.31
CA MET A 280 2.51 -4.24 28.14
C MET A 280 1.09 -4.54 28.58
N VAL A 281 0.15 -3.66 28.21
CA VAL A 281 -1.29 -3.86 28.47
C VAL A 281 -1.94 -4.20 27.14
N ALA A 282 -2.63 -5.34 27.11
CA ALA A 282 -3.37 -5.80 25.93
C ALA A 282 -4.75 -6.31 26.35
N ASP A 283 -5.70 -6.23 25.43
CA ASP A 283 -7.03 -6.78 25.64
C ASP A 283 -6.95 -8.31 25.78
N LYS A 284 -7.69 -8.84 26.75
CA LYS A 284 -7.81 -10.29 26.91
C LYS A 284 -8.59 -10.84 25.72
N PRO A 285 -8.11 -11.90 25.05
CA PRO A 285 -8.87 -12.52 23.98
C PRO A 285 -10.27 -12.90 24.46
N GLU A 286 -11.28 -12.43 23.74
CA GLU A 286 -12.67 -12.84 24.03
C GLU A 286 -12.79 -14.35 23.83
N PRO A 287 -13.50 -15.06 24.75
CA PRO A 287 -13.82 -16.46 24.52
C PRO A 287 -14.59 -16.57 23.20
N LYS A 288 -14.13 -17.41 22.29
CA LYS A 288 -14.93 -17.72 21.10
C LYS A 288 -16.28 -18.23 21.59
N GLU A 289 -17.34 -17.46 21.39
CA GLU A 289 -18.70 -17.96 21.57
C GLU A 289 -18.80 -19.25 20.73
N ALA A 290 -19.14 -20.34 21.40
CA ALA A 290 -19.44 -21.60 20.73
C ALA A 290 -20.54 -21.29 19.69
N ALA A 291 -20.28 -21.57 18.44
CA ALA A 291 -21.30 -21.43 17.41
C ALA A 291 -22.58 -22.12 17.93
N PRO A 292 -23.75 -21.45 17.82
CA PRO A 292 -24.98 -22.06 18.27
C PRO A 292 -25.11 -23.43 17.61
N ALA A 293 -25.28 -24.47 18.44
CA ALA A 293 -25.47 -25.83 17.96
C ALA A 293 -26.60 -25.81 16.94
N ALA A 294 -26.34 -26.34 15.76
CA ALA A 294 -27.35 -26.47 14.74
C ALA A 294 -28.54 -27.22 15.36
N PRO A 295 -29.76 -26.75 15.17
CA PRO A 295 -30.92 -27.42 15.72
C PRO A 295 -30.94 -28.88 15.23
N ASP A 296 -30.93 -29.79 16.16
CA ASP A 296 -31.05 -31.22 15.94
C ASP A 296 -32.39 -31.52 15.23
N MET A 297 -32.32 -31.68 13.90
CA MET A 297 -33.42 -32.14 13.06
C MET A 297 -33.54 -33.66 13.13
N GLY A 298 -33.37 -34.22 14.30
CA GLY A 298 -33.59 -35.61 14.59
C GLY A 298 -35.00 -35.83 15.17
N GLY A 299 -35.96 -36.10 14.37
CA GLY A 299 -37.24 -36.57 14.90
C GLY A 299 -38.43 -36.47 13.95
N MET A 300 -38.37 -37.10 12.79
CA MET A 300 -39.65 -37.51 12.12
C MET A 300 -39.42 -38.81 11.33
N GLY A 301 -39.23 -39.86 12.13
CA GLY A 301 -39.33 -41.22 11.66
C GLY A 301 -40.55 -41.86 12.34
N GLY A 302 -41.59 -42.20 11.59
CA GLY A 302 -42.57 -43.07 12.09
C GLY A 302 -43.99 -42.73 11.69
N MET A 303 -44.44 -43.20 10.55
CA MET A 303 -45.79 -43.72 10.30
C MET A 303 -45.72 -44.38 8.94
N GLY A 304 -45.75 -45.66 8.80
CA GLY A 304 -46.79 -46.55 9.25
C GLY A 304 -47.35 -47.20 7.98
N GLY A 305 -47.10 -48.46 7.77
CA GLY A 305 -47.45 -49.23 6.59
C GLY A 305 -48.98 -49.39 6.46
N MET A 306 -49.35 -49.76 5.30
CA MET A 306 -50.46 -50.56 4.84
C MET A 306 -50.34 -50.58 3.32
N GLY A 307 -50.03 -51.66 2.62
CA GLY A 307 -50.95 -52.80 2.46
C GLY A 307 -51.70 -52.63 1.17
N PHE A 308 -51.15 -53.15 0.12
CA PHE A 308 -51.76 -54.11 -0.84
C PHE A 308 -50.73 -54.35 -1.95
#